data_138e3bb88d7cee4c41a173779f32c6c8
#
_entry.id   138e3bb88d7cee4c41a173779f32c6c8
#
_cell.length_a   1.000
_cell.length_b   1.000
_cell.length_c   1.000
_cell.angle_alpha   90.00
_cell.angle_beta   90.00
_cell.angle_gamma   90.00
#
_symmetry.space_group_name_H-M   'P 1'
#
loop_
_entity.id
_entity.type
_entity.pdbx_description
1 polymer ?
#
loop_
_entity_poly.entity_id
_entity_poly.type
_entity_poly.pdbx_seq_one_letter_code
_entity_poly.pdbx_strand_id
1 'polypeptide(L)'
;MSDFRYAPIYGRNPWLMVEDADEVADFFRNSGTPFVSHRRDIVHFGSQPHVYWIESGLVASSATTDVDKVRWIGLFSRRTLLGSVRAIGHGKAGMTLMATAVTDVSGFAVPLELYARWVSENPERERAMLLNCIAKSECQVEGVLVNDLCSVDDRVEIAVAVLFRAAGITEAQLPAALLWDIPVSDIASLVHAERAMTSRAVDRMVSSGLLERSGRTFVLKAVPPAARLWWDA
;
A
#
# COMPACT_ATOMS: atom_id res chain seq x y z
N MET A 1 -20.54 22.25 -16.64
CA MET A 1 -19.31 21.87 -15.96
C MET A 1 -18.88 20.54 -16.55
N SER A 2 -17.74 20.46 -17.22
CA SER A 2 -17.28 19.20 -17.81
C SER A 2 -16.98 18.22 -16.68
N ASP A 3 -17.56 17.02 -16.73
CA ASP A 3 -17.19 15.85 -15.90
C ASP A 3 -15.76 15.42 -16.26
N PHE A 4 -14.78 16.26 -15.94
CA PHE A 4 -13.40 15.86 -16.06
C PHE A 4 -13.12 14.90 -14.90
N ARG A 5 -13.23 13.62 -15.18
CA ARG A 5 -12.79 12.58 -14.26
C ARG A 5 -11.33 12.30 -14.51
N TYR A 6 -10.53 12.29 -13.46
CA TYR A 6 -9.13 11.86 -13.52
C TYR A 6 -9.06 10.46 -14.14
N ALA A 7 -8.24 10.30 -15.16
CA ALA A 7 -7.95 8.99 -15.76
C ALA A 7 -6.57 8.51 -15.27
N PRO A 8 -6.41 7.22 -14.93
CA PRO A 8 -5.13 6.66 -14.52
C PRO A 8 -4.07 6.87 -15.60
N ILE A 9 -2.87 7.32 -15.20
CA ILE A 9 -1.76 7.52 -16.14
C ILE A 9 -1.02 6.20 -16.38
N TYR A 10 -0.82 5.43 -15.33
CA TYR A 10 -0.06 4.17 -15.39
C TYR A 10 -0.95 2.93 -15.35
N GLY A 11 -2.25 3.07 -15.09
CA GLY A 11 -3.16 1.94 -14.93
C GLY A 11 -2.81 1.06 -13.72
N ARG A 12 -2.20 1.65 -12.68
CA ARG A 12 -1.85 0.97 -11.43
C ARG A 12 -2.78 1.37 -10.30
N ASN A 13 -2.97 0.47 -9.34
CA ASN A 13 -3.69 0.83 -8.11
C ASN A 13 -2.93 1.94 -7.37
N PRO A 14 -3.57 3.10 -7.08
CA PRO A 14 -2.96 4.16 -6.30
C PRO A 14 -2.50 3.63 -4.95
N TRP A 15 -1.29 3.99 -4.53
CA TRP A 15 -0.64 3.63 -3.27
C TRP A 15 -0.40 2.13 -3.05
N LEU A 16 -1.17 1.20 -3.63
CA LEU A 16 -1.04 -0.23 -3.38
C LEU A 16 0.08 -0.83 -4.24
N MET A 17 1.13 -1.29 -3.58
CA MET A 17 2.27 -1.90 -4.26
C MET A 17 1.87 -3.20 -4.95
N VAL A 18 2.37 -3.40 -6.17
CA VAL A 18 2.21 -4.66 -6.90
C VAL A 18 2.86 -5.81 -6.16
N GLU A 19 2.28 -6.99 -6.29
CA GLU A 19 2.83 -8.23 -5.73
C GLU A 19 4.16 -8.60 -6.41
N ASP A 20 5.03 -9.26 -5.67
CA ASP A 20 6.26 -9.85 -6.18
C ASP A 20 6.00 -11.31 -6.60
N ALA A 21 6.91 -11.88 -7.40
CA ALA A 21 6.76 -13.22 -7.96
C ALA A 21 6.86 -14.33 -6.89
N ASP A 22 6.28 -15.50 -7.17
CA ASP A 22 6.31 -16.67 -6.27
C ASP A 22 7.73 -17.15 -5.93
N GLU A 23 8.66 -17.07 -6.87
CA GLU A 23 10.08 -17.40 -6.66
C GLU A 23 10.68 -16.57 -5.52
N VAL A 24 10.27 -15.31 -5.40
CA VAL A 24 10.70 -14.42 -4.30
C VAL A 24 10.17 -14.93 -2.97
N ALA A 25 8.88 -15.32 -2.93
CA ALA A 25 8.28 -15.89 -1.72
C ALA A 25 9.04 -17.13 -1.23
N ASP A 26 9.37 -18.03 -2.16
CA ASP A 26 10.10 -19.27 -1.84
C ASP A 26 11.50 -18.98 -1.32
N PHE A 27 12.21 -18.01 -1.91
CA PHE A 27 13.51 -17.58 -1.41
C PHE A 27 13.41 -17.06 0.04
N PHE A 28 12.43 -16.21 0.32
CA PHE A 28 12.27 -15.64 1.67
C PHE A 28 11.84 -16.68 2.71
N ARG A 29 10.98 -17.62 2.37
CA ARG A 29 10.58 -18.72 3.26
C ARG A 29 11.74 -19.67 3.57
N ASN A 30 12.62 -19.90 2.59
CA ASN A 30 13.76 -20.82 2.74
C ASN A 30 14.99 -20.17 3.41
N SER A 31 15.21 -18.88 3.23
CA SER A 31 16.43 -18.18 3.64
C SER A 31 16.21 -17.09 4.69
N GLY A 32 14.95 -16.72 4.95
CA GLY A 32 14.60 -15.60 5.81
C GLY A 32 14.36 -16.02 7.25
N THR A 33 14.51 -15.06 8.15
CA THR A 33 14.10 -15.17 9.55
C THR A 33 12.65 -14.70 9.68
N PRO A 34 11.74 -15.49 10.27
CA PRO A 34 10.39 -15.04 10.53
C PRO A 34 10.36 -13.79 11.41
N PHE A 35 9.47 -12.85 11.11
CA PHE A 35 9.21 -11.69 11.96
C PHE A 35 7.71 -11.48 12.16
N VAL A 36 7.37 -10.86 13.27
CA VAL A 36 6.03 -10.34 13.56
C VAL A 36 6.20 -8.89 14.01
N SER A 37 5.30 -8.03 13.56
CA SER A 37 5.26 -6.63 13.94
C SER A 37 3.82 -6.27 14.29
N HIS A 38 3.63 -5.65 15.44
CA HIS A 38 2.29 -5.24 15.86
C HIS A 38 1.89 -3.92 15.24
N ARG A 39 0.61 -3.68 15.19
CA ARG A 39 0.07 -2.42 14.69
C ARG A 39 0.76 -1.22 15.33
N ARG A 40 1.18 -0.25 14.50
CA ARG A 40 1.96 0.96 14.79
C ARG A 40 3.45 0.76 15.04
N ASP A 41 3.94 -0.47 15.05
CA ASP A 41 5.38 -0.71 15.11
C ASP A 41 6.03 -0.22 13.81
N ILE A 42 7.28 0.22 13.93
CA ILE A 42 8.12 0.54 12.77
C ILE A 42 8.70 -0.78 12.25
N VAL A 43 8.26 -1.21 11.08
CA VAL A 43 8.76 -2.42 10.41
C VAL A 43 10.11 -2.18 9.76
N HIS A 44 10.27 -1.00 9.14
CA HIS A 44 11.49 -0.63 8.44
C HIS A 44 11.78 0.86 8.63
N PHE A 45 13.02 1.16 8.92
CA PHE A 45 13.51 2.53 9.03
C PHE A 45 14.83 2.70 8.29
N GLY A 46 14.85 3.67 7.37
CA GLY A 46 15.97 4.23 6.62
C GLY A 46 17.22 3.38 6.39
N SER A 47 17.96 2.99 7.39
CA SER A 47 19.29 2.37 7.28
C SER A 47 19.36 0.88 7.64
N GLN A 48 18.24 0.23 7.94
CA GLN A 48 18.27 -1.18 8.31
C GLN A 48 18.71 -2.05 7.11
N PRO A 49 19.63 -3.00 7.35
CA PRO A 49 20.21 -3.80 6.27
C PRO A 49 19.37 -5.04 5.93
N HIS A 50 18.06 -4.94 5.97
CA HIS A 50 17.15 -6.05 5.68
C HIS A 50 16.12 -5.68 4.61
N VAL A 51 15.73 -6.68 3.84
CA VAL A 51 14.55 -6.70 2.97
C VAL A 51 13.50 -7.57 3.64
N TYR A 52 12.23 -7.17 3.58
CA TYR A 52 11.12 -7.85 4.23
C TYR A 52 10.12 -8.34 3.21
N TRP A 53 9.77 -9.61 3.28
CA TRP A 53 8.64 -10.21 2.60
C TRP A 53 7.42 -10.14 3.51
N ILE A 54 6.34 -9.52 3.05
CA ILE A 54 5.08 -9.44 3.79
C ILE A 54 4.23 -10.67 3.42
N GLU A 55 4.00 -11.53 4.39
CA GLU A 55 3.14 -12.71 4.23
C GLU A 55 1.69 -12.40 4.60
N SER A 56 1.48 -11.57 5.62
CA SER A 56 0.17 -11.11 6.06
C SER A 56 0.21 -9.71 6.63
N GLY A 57 -0.93 -9.03 6.60
CA GLY A 57 -1.10 -7.70 7.15
C GLY A 57 -0.87 -6.59 6.15
N LEU A 58 -0.81 -5.36 6.64
CA LEU A 58 -0.68 -4.14 5.85
C LEU A 58 0.37 -3.23 6.48
N VAL A 59 1.31 -2.76 5.65
CA VAL A 59 2.36 -1.80 6.03
C VAL A 59 2.20 -0.54 5.19
N ALA A 60 2.26 0.63 5.81
CA ALA A 60 2.30 1.91 5.12
C ALA A 60 3.74 2.45 5.09
N SER A 61 4.21 2.81 3.90
CA SER A 61 5.40 3.63 3.77
C SER A 61 5.03 5.11 3.84
N SER A 62 5.80 5.87 4.58
CA SER A 62 5.59 7.30 4.76
C SER A 62 6.86 8.08 4.52
N ALA A 63 6.69 9.30 4.00
CA ALA A 63 7.71 10.33 4.01
C ALA A 63 7.36 11.35 5.10
N THR A 64 8.35 11.77 5.87
CA THR A 64 8.17 12.82 6.86
C THR A 64 9.32 13.79 6.78
N THR A 65 8.99 15.08 6.81
CA THR A 65 9.96 16.18 7.02
C THR A 65 9.85 16.72 8.43
N ASP A 66 8.70 16.53 9.10
CA ASP A 66 8.39 16.92 10.45
C ASP A 66 7.66 15.81 11.18
N VAL A 67 7.89 15.68 12.49
CA VAL A 67 7.32 14.60 13.33
C VAL A 67 5.80 14.62 13.34
N ASP A 68 5.17 15.76 13.08
CA ASP A 68 3.72 15.94 13.19
C ASP A 68 2.94 15.71 11.88
N LYS A 69 3.62 15.57 10.72
CA LYS A 69 2.96 15.39 9.42
C LYS A 69 3.43 14.12 8.72
N VAL A 70 2.92 12.99 9.17
CA VAL A 70 3.13 11.72 8.48
C VAL A 70 2.21 11.65 7.26
N ARG A 71 2.78 11.48 6.07
CA ARG A 71 2.06 11.30 4.81
C ARG A 71 2.36 9.90 4.28
N TRP A 72 1.35 9.09 4.12
CA TRP A 72 1.52 7.78 3.51
C TRP A 72 1.65 7.93 1.99
N ILE A 73 2.63 7.26 1.44
CA ILE A 73 2.95 7.29 0.01
C ILE A 73 2.80 5.93 -0.65
N GLY A 74 2.64 4.86 0.14
CA GLY A 74 2.45 3.52 -0.40
C GLY A 74 2.02 2.53 0.67
N LEU A 75 1.31 1.50 0.23
CA LEU A 75 0.80 0.39 1.02
C LEU A 75 1.41 -0.92 0.51
N PHE A 76 2.02 -1.66 1.41
CA PHE A 76 2.57 -3.00 1.17
C PHE A 76 1.65 -4.01 1.85
N SER A 77 1.06 -4.88 1.09
CA SER A 77 0.22 -5.97 1.57
C SER A 77 0.90 -7.32 1.41
N ARG A 78 0.15 -8.40 1.58
CA ARG A 78 0.66 -9.75 1.33
C ARG A 78 1.36 -9.85 -0.02
N ARG A 79 2.38 -10.71 -0.10
CA ARG A 79 3.18 -11.01 -1.31
C ARG A 79 3.95 -9.80 -1.86
N THR A 80 4.28 -8.83 -1.01
CA THR A 80 5.09 -7.68 -1.41
C THR A 80 6.40 -7.60 -0.64
N LEU A 81 7.43 -7.10 -1.33
CA LEU A 81 8.73 -6.79 -0.74
C LEU A 81 8.80 -5.33 -0.30
N LEU A 82 9.24 -5.13 0.93
CA LEU A 82 9.60 -3.85 1.49
C LEU A 82 11.13 -3.72 1.57
N GLY A 83 11.69 -2.62 1.06
CA GLY A 83 13.12 -2.32 1.12
C GLY A 83 13.95 -2.83 -0.05
N SER A 84 13.36 -3.52 -1.04
CA SER A 84 14.06 -4.12 -2.19
C SER A 84 14.78 -3.11 -3.09
N VAL A 85 14.28 -1.88 -3.22
CA VAL A 85 14.90 -0.81 -4.03
C VAL A 85 16.36 -0.54 -3.64
N ARG A 86 16.72 -0.77 -2.39
CA ARG A 86 18.08 -0.60 -1.89
C ARG A 86 19.07 -1.64 -2.43
N ALA A 87 18.60 -2.80 -2.86
CA ALA A 87 19.46 -3.81 -3.47
C ALA A 87 20.01 -3.35 -4.82
N ILE A 88 19.35 -2.37 -5.47
CA ILE A 88 19.72 -1.89 -6.80
C ILE A 88 20.60 -0.63 -6.74
N GLY A 89 20.46 0.20 -5.71
CA GLY A 89 21.08 1.51 -5.70
C GLY A 89 21.67 1.90 -4.35
N HIS A 90 22.88 2.48 -4.39
CA HIS A 90 23.54 3.07 -3.23
C HIS A 90 23.01 4.49 -2.90
N GLY A 91 21.77 4.81 -3.29
CA GLY A 91 21.19 6.13 -3.11
C GLY A 91 21.12 6.52 -1.64
N LYS A 92 21.87 7.56 -1.26
CA LYS A 92 21.62 8.27 -0.01
C LYS A 92 20.34 9.08 -0.22
N ALA A 93 19.21 8.52 0.21
CA ALA A 93 17.98 9.29 0.22
C ALA A 93 18.12 10.43 1.22
N GLY A 94 17.94 11.67 0.77
CA GLY A 94 17.86 12.85 1.63
C GLY A 94 16.59 12.89 2.48
N MET A 95 15.64 11.97 2.24
CA MET A 95 14.40 11.80 3.01
C MET A 95 14.42 10.46 3.74
N THR A 96 13.95 10.48 4.96
CA THR A 96 13.74 9.25 5.74
C THR A 96 12.42 8.63 5.35
N LEU A 97 12.48 7.50 4.65
CA LEU A 97 11.32 6.65 4.46
C LEU A 97 11.13 5.79 5.70
N MET A 98 9.96 5.83 6.27
CA MET A 98 9.54 5.02 7.39
C MET A 98 8.42 4.08 6.93
N ALA A 99 8.50 2.83 7.32
CA ALA A 99 7.44 1.86 7.10
C ALA A 99 6.84 1.43 8.44
N THR A 100 5.55 1.63 8.59
CA THR A 100 4.81 1.38 9.83
C THR A 100 3.73 0.33 9.60
N ALA A 101 3.59 -0.61 10.52
CA ALA A 101 2.53 -1.60 10.51
C ALA A 101 1.16 -0.94 10.73
N VAL A 102 0.27 -1.03 9.74
CA VAL A 102 -1.11 -0.52 9.81
C VAL A 102 -2.01 -1.52 10.53
N THR A 103 -1.72 -2.79 10.34
CA THR A 103 -2.33 -3.94 11.05
C THR A 103 -1.23 -4.75 11.71
N ASP A 104 -1.54 -5.83 12.39
CA ASP A 104 -0.53 -6.82 12.71
C ASP A 104 0.01 -7.42 11.41
N VAL A 105 1.32 -7.56 11.34
CA VAL A 105 2.07 -7.98 10.14
C VAL A 105 2.93 -9.18 10.48
N SER A 106 2.98 -10.15 9.59
CA SER A 106 3.94 -11.25 9.68
C SER A 106 4.62 -11.48 8.32
N GLY A 107 5.81 -12.07 8.37
CA GLY A 107 6.58 -12.36 7.17
C GLY A 107 7.98 -12.85 7.46
N PHE A 108 8.88 -12.62 6.52
CA PHE A 108 10.27 -13.03 6.60
C PHE A 108 11.22 -11.88 6.29
N ALA A 109 12.29 -11.77 7.05
CA ALA A 109 13.36 -10.79 6.85
C ALA A 109 14.62 -11.48 6.36
N VAL A 110 15.27 -10.90 5.35
CA VAL A 110 16.54 -11.38 4.79
C VAL A 110 17.54 -10.22 4.81
N PRO A 111 18.84 -10.45 5.15
CA PRO A 111 19.86 -9.43 4.98
C PRO A 111 19.90 -8.91 3.55
N LEU A 112 20.01 -7.59 3.38
CA LEU A 112 20.03 -6.94 2.07
C LEU A 112 21.12 -7.51 1.15
N GLU A 113 22.30 -7.80 1.68
CA GLU A 113 23.43 -8.37 0.92
C GLU A 113 23.10 -9.78 0.39
N LEU A 114 22.40 -10.59 1.21
CA LEU A 114 22.00 -11.94 0.78
C LEU A 114 20.95 -11.85 -0.34
N TYR A 115 19.97 -10.97 -0.20
CA TYR A 115 18.97 -10.71 -1.23
C TYR A 115 19.61 -10.17 -2.53
N ALA A 116 20.50 -9.19 -2.43
CA ALA A 116 21.19 -8.62 -3.59
C ALA A 116 22.02 -9.68 -4.35
N ARG A 117 22.72 -10.54 -3.62
CA ARG A 117 23.47 -11.67 -4.21
C ARG A 117 22.53 -12.62 -4.94
N TRP A 118 21.46 -13.07 -4.27
CA TRP A 118 20.46 -13.96 -4.87
C TRP A 118 19.85 -13.40 -6.15
N VAL A 119 19.58 -12.10 -6.19
CA VAL A 119 19.09 -11.42 -7.39
C VAL A 119 20.14 -11.42 -8.50
N SER A 120 21.40 -11.03 -8.20
CA SER A 120 22.48 -10.90 -9.20
C SER A 120 22.97 -12.23 -9.79
N GLU A 121 22.68 -13.37 -9.15
CA GLU A 121 22.99 -14.70 -9.67
C GLU A 121 22.17 -15.09 -10.90
N ASN A 122 21.08 -14.39 -11.21
CA ASN A 122 20.21 -14.69 -12.35
C ASN A 122 19.75 -13.37 -13.02
N PRO A 123 20.18 -13.10 -14.28
CA PRO A 123 19.80 -11.90 -15.02
C PRO A 123 18.29 -11.71 -15.22
N GLU A 124 17.53 -12.80 -15.38
CA GLU A 124 16.06 -12.71 -15.50
C GLU A 124 15.41 -12.30 -14.19
N ARG A 125 15.95 -12.76 -13.08
CA ARG A 125 15.52 -12.37 -11.73
C ARG A 125 15.81 -10.88 -11.46
N GLU A 126 16.99 -10.41 -11.84
CA GLU A 126 17.38 -9.01 -11.75
C GLU A 126 16.44 -8.13 -12.57
N ARG A 127 16.18 -8.53 -13.82
CA ARG A 127 15.22 -7.83 -14.69
C ARG A 127 13.82 -7.80 -14.10
N ALA A 128 13.32 -8.93 -13.60
CA ALA A 128 11.99 -9.00 -12.96
C ALA A 128 11.90 -8.08 -11.75
N MET A 129 12.94 -8.03 -10.92
CA MET A 129 13.02 -7.12 -9.78
C MET A 129 13.00 -5.65 -10.22
N LEU A 130 13.76 -5.28 -11.24
CA LEU A 130 13.76 -3.90 -11.77
C LEU A 130 12.37 -3.50 -12.29
N LEU A 131 11.71 -4.36 -13.05
CA LEU A 131 10.36 -4.10 -13.55
C LEU A 131 9.34 -3.97 -12.40
N ASN A 132 9.46 -4.80 -11.38
CA ASN A 132 8.60 -4.71 -10.19
C ASN A 132 8.85 -3.40 -9.41
N CYS A 133 10.10 -2.96 -9.27
CA CYS A 133 10.42 -1.67 -8.65
C CYS A 133 9.85 -0.48 -9.43
N ILE A 134 9.90 -0.52 -10.76
CA ILE A 134 9.26 0.49 -11.63
C ILE A 134 7.75 0.49 -11.37
N ALA A 135 7.10 -0.66 -11.43
CA ALA A 135 5.66 -0.79 -11.20
C ALA A 135 5.23 -0.29 -9.80
N LYS A 136 6.03 -0.57 -8.76
CA LYS A 136 5.80 -0.02 -7.41
C LYS A 136 5.93 1.52 -7.38
N SER A 137 6.89 2.07 -8.13
CA SER A 137 7.03 3.53 -8.26
C SER A 137 5.84 4.16 -9.00
N GLU A 138 5.32 3.48 -10.02
CA GLU A 138 4.09 3.89 -10.73
C GLU A 138 2.88 3.93 -9.78
N CYS A 139 2.72 2.93 -8.90
CA CYS A 139 1.66 2.94 -7.87
C CYS A 139 1.78 4.14 -6.92
N GLN A 140 3.00 4.51 -6.52
CA GLN A 140 3.23 5.68 -5.68
C GLN A 140 2.90 6.99 -6.40
N VAL A 141 3.35 7.13 -7.65
CA VAL A 141 3.06 8.32 -8.46
C VAL A 141 1.56 8.44 -8.71
N GLU A 142 0.88 7.34 -9.05
CA GLU A 142 -0.58 7.33 -9.22
C GLU A 142 -1.29 7.80 -7.94
N GLY A 143 -0.82 7.35 -6.77
CA GLY A 143 -1.34 7.80 -5.48
C GLY A 143 -1.12 9.29 -5.20
N VAL A 144 0.03 9.83 -5.57
CA VAL A 144 0.32 11.28 -5.47
C VAL A 144 -0.61 12.07 -6.38
N LEU A 145 -0.81 11.62 -7.62
CA LEU A 145 -1.68 12.29 -8.58
C LEU A 145 -3.15 12.25 -8.13
N VAL A 146 -3.63 11.13 -7.59
CA VAL A 146 -4.96 11.05 -6.99
C VAL A 146 -5.10 12.06 -5.85
N ASN A 147 -4.08 12.19 -4.98
CA ASN A 147 -4.10 13.15 -3.89
C ASN A 147 -4.07 14.61 -4.34
N ASP A 148 -3.53 14.89 -5.49
CA ASP A 148 -3.43 16.26 -6.02
C ASP A 148 -4.65 16.64 -6.89
N LEU A 149 -5.13 15.72 -7.72
CA LEU A 149 -6.10 16.02 -8.78
C LEU A 149 -7.55 15.66 -8.42
N CYS A 150 -7.77 14.73 -7.46
CA CYS A 150 -9.11 14.29 -7.10
C CYS A 150 -9.69 15.08 -5.92
N SER A 151 -11.02 15.16 -5.85
CA SER A 151 -11.71 15.67 -4.67
C SER A 151 -11.45 14.79 -3.44
N VAL A 152 -11.64 15.31 -2.23
CA VAL A 152 -11.47 14.51 -1.00
C VAL A 152 -12.42 13.31 -0.99
N ASP A 153 -13.63 13.47 -1.51
CA ASP A 153 -14.62 12.39 -1.59
C ASP A 153 -14.12 11.25 -2.49
N ASP A 154 -13.68 11.59 -3.70
CA ASP A 154 -13.13 10.60 -4.63
C ASP A 154 -11.90 9.91 -4.07
N ARG A 155 -10.97 10.66 -3.43
CA ARG A 155 -9.80 10.08 -2.76
C ARG A 155 -10.18 9.05 -1.72
N VAL A 156 -11.20 9.35 -0.90
CA VAL A 156 -11.67 8.45 0.17
C VAL A 156 -12.34 7.20 -0.44
N GLU A 157 -13.15 7.36 -1.49
CA GLU A 157 -13.72 6.22 -2.21
C GLU A 157 -12.63 5.31 -2.77
N ILE A 158 -11.62 5.89 -3.44
CA ILE A 158 -10.48 5.16 -3.99
C ILE A 158 -9.68 4.47 -2.87
N ALA A 159 -9.38 5.19 -1.79
CA ALA A 159 -8.61 4.65 -0.66
C ALA A 159 -9.33 3.48 0.02
N VAL A 160 -10.65 3.58 0.23
CA VAL A 160 -11.46 2.47 0.77
C VAL A 160 -11.38 1.27 -0.17
N ALA A 161 -11.59 1.45 -1.47
CA ALA A 161 -11.48 0.38 -2.45
C ALA A 161 -10.08 -0.29 -2.44
N VAL A 162 -9.02 0.51 -2.38
CA VAL A 162 -7.63 0.03 -2.30
C VAL A 162 -7.39 -0.82 -1.04
N LEU A 163 -7.96 -0.45 0.10
CA LEU A 163 -7.85 -1.25 1.34
C LEU A 163 -8.52 -2.63 1.19
N PHE A 164 -9.67 -2.71 0.52
CA PHE A 164 -10.32 -3.99 0.22
C PHE A 164 -9.49 -4.83 -0.76
N ARG A 165 -8.92 -4.22 -1.80
CA ARG A 165 -7.98 -4.89 -2.72
C ARG A 165 -6.73 -5.39 -1.99
N ALA A 166 -6.15 -4.59 -1.11
CA ALA A 166 -5.01 -4.99 -0.27
C ALA A 166 -5.33 -6.21 0.61
N ALA A 167 -6.57 -6.34 1.06
CA ALA A 167 -7.07 -7.53 1.76
C ALA A 167 -7.33 -8.74 0.83
N GLY A 168 -7.16 -8.59 -0.49
CA GLY A 168 -7.37 -9.63 -1.49
C GLY A 168 -8.84 -9.81 -1.87
N ILE A 169 -9.70 -8.83 -1.58
CA ILE A 169 -11.12 -8.89 -1.92
C ILE A 169 -11.31 -8.44 -3.37
N THR A 170 -12.01 -9.26 -4.14
CA THR A 170 -12.37 -9.00 -5.54
C THR A 170 -13.82 -8.50 -5.65
N GLU A 171 -14.22 -7.95 -6.80
CA GLU A 171 -15.60 -7.50 -7.03
C GLU A 171 -16.63 -8.63 -6.89
N ALA A 172 -16.29 -9.84 -7.34
CA ALA A 172 -17.16 -11.00 -7.24
C ALA A 172 -17.49 -11.42 -5.79
N GLN A 173 -16.70 -10.96 -4.83
CA GLN A 173 -16.89 -11.24 -3.40
C GLN A 173 -17.71 -10.16 -2.68
N LEU A 174 -18.06 -9.06 -3.36
CA LEU A 174 -18.89 -8.02 -2.76
C LEU A 174 -20.36 -8.47 -2.64
N PRO A 175 -21.05 -8.12 -1.55
CA PRO A 175 -20.60 -7.33 -0.40
C PRO A 175 -19.65 -8.10 0.51
N ALA A 176 -18.57 -7.45 0.95
CA ALA A 176 -17.55 -8.07 1.78
C ALA A 176 -17.14 -7.17 2.97
N ALA A 177 -16.81 -7.79 4.08
CA ALA A 177 -16.27 -7.09 5.25
C ALA A 177 -14.74 -6.98 5.19
N LEU A 178 -14.22 -5.82 5.49
CA LEU A 178 -12.79 -5.64 5.71
C LEU A 178 -12.41 -6.24 7.07
N LEU A 179 -11.51 -7.21 7.06
CA LEU A 179 -11.09 -7.92 8.28
C LEU A 179 -10.17 -7.08 9.18
N TRP A 180 -9.70 -5.95 8.69
CA TRP A 180 -8.80 -5.05 9.41
C TRP A 180 -9.56 -3.90 10.09
N ASP A 181 -9.19 -3.60 11.32
CA ASP A 181 -9.63 -2.38 12.02
C ASP A 181 -8.82 -1.17 11.53
N ILE A 182 -9.30 -0.51 10.49
CA ILE A 182 -8.66 0.68 9.92
C ILE A 182 -9.39 1.94 10.40
N PRO A 183 -8.79 2.75 11.27
CA PRO A 183 -9.41 4.00 11.70
C PRO A 183 -9.43 5.04 10.57
N VAL A 184 -10.38 5.95 10.64
CA VAL A 184 -10.50 7.06 9.68
C VAL A 184 -9.25 7.94 9.64
N SER A 185 -8.49 8.02 10.75
CA SER A 185 -7.20 8.74 10.78
C SER A 185 -6.16 8.13 9.83
N ASP A 186 -6.17 6.82 9.66
CA ASP A 186 -5.24 6.13 8.79
C ASP A 186 -5.61 6.38 7.31
N ILE A 187 -6.92 6.34 7.01
CA ILE A 187 -7.43 6.76 5.68
C ILE A 187 -7.05 8.23 5.41
N ALA A 188 -7.21 9.12 6.40
CA ALA A 188 -6.86 10.53 6.28
C ALA A 188 -5.36 10.74 5.97
N SER A 189 -4.48 9.92 6.57
CA SER A 189 -3.04 9.93 6.27
C SER A 189 -2.74 9.51 4.84
N LEU A 190 -3.48 8.55 4.29
CA LEU A 190 -3.33 8.06 2.91
C LEU A 190 -3.83 9.07 1.88
N VAL A 191 -5.01 9.66 2.13
CA VAL A 191 -5.63 10.62 1.19
C VAL A 191 -5.15 12.06 1.38
N HIS A 192 -4.20 12.29 2.28
CA HIS A 192 -3.64 13.60 2.60
C HIS A 192 -4.71 14.67 2.93
N ALA A 193 -5.74 14.28 3.65
CA ALA A 193 -6.82 15.16 4.07
C ALA A 193 -6.95 15.23 5.60
N GLU A 194 -7.67 16.24 6.09
CA GLU A 194 -7.99 16.32 7.49
C GLU A 194 -8.96 15.21 7.91
N ARG A 195 -8.79 14.69 9.14
CA ARG A 195 -9.64 13.62 9.68
C ARG A 195 -11.13 13.95 9.61
N ALA A 196 -11.50 15.22 9.89
CA ALA A 196 -12.89 15.64 9.85
C ALA A 196 -13.49 15.61 8.44
N MET A 197 -12.71 15.97 7.41
CA MET A 197 -13.13 15.89 6.02
C MET A 197 -13.25 14.43 5.56
N THR A 198 -12.27 13.61 5.93
CA THR A 198 -12.27 12.18 5.64
C THR A 198 -13.46 11.47 6.30
N SER A 199 -13.77 11.80 7.58
CA SER A 199 -14.94 11.23 8.26
C SER A 199 -16.23 11.56 7.51
N ARG A 200 -16.42 12.83 7.11
CA ARG A 200 -17.60 13.25 6.34
C ARG A 200 -17.72 12.54 4.99
N ALA A 201 -16.60 12.28 4.32
CA ALA A 201 -16.61 11.52 3.07
C ALA A 201 -17.01 10.05 3.32
N VAL A 202 -16.48 9.40 4.36
CA VAL A 202 -16.91 8.06 4.78
C VAL A 202 -18.42 8.03 5.12
N ASP A 203 -18.93 9.03 5.84
CA ASP A 203 -20.35 9.13 6.19
C ASP A 203 -21.22 9.27 4.93
N ARG A 204 -20.75 9.98 3.89
CA ARG A 204 -21.43 10.03 2.57
C ARG A 204 -21.47 8.69 1.87
N MET A 205 -20.37 7.91 1.89
CA MET A 205 -20.35 6.55 1.35
C MET A 205 -21.36 5.64 2.08
N VAL A 206 -21.49 5.81 3.41
CA VAL A 206 -22.49 5.07 4.18
C VAL A 206 -23.92 5.51 3.80
N SER A 207 -24.16 6.81 3.70
CA SER A 207 -25.48 7.36 3.36
C SER A 207 -25.92 7.01 1.94
N SER A 208 -24.96 6.85 1.01
CA SER A 208 -25.25 6.40 -0.37
C SER A 208 -25.42 4.89 -0.50
N GLY A 209 -25.20 4.12 0.57
CA GLY A 209 -25.29 2.66 0.56
C GLY A 209 -24.08 1.93 -0.07
N LEU A 210 -23.01 2.64 -0.42
CA LEU A 210 -21.77 2.04 -0.93
C LEU A 210 -20.99 1.32 0.17
N LEU A 211 -21.04 1.85 1.39
CA LEU A 211 -20.32 1.33 2.54
C LEU A 211 -21.29 1.14 3.70
N GLU A 212 -21.10 0.07 4.46
CA GLU A 212 -21.72 -0.10 5.77
C GLU A 212 -20.64 -0.04 6.84
N ARG A 213 -20.92 0.60 7.95
CA ARG A 213 -20.02 0.70 9.08
C ARG A 213 -20.67 0.12 10.32
N SER A 214 -20.06 -0.92 10.88
CA SER A 214 -20.46 -1.51 12.15
C SER A 214 -19.28 -1.40 13.13
N GLY A 215 -19.35 -0.41 14.04
CA GLY A 215 -18.25 -0.09 14.92
C GLY A 215 -17.00 0.37 14.14
N ARG A 216 -15.98 -0.47 14.12
CA ARG A 216 -14.71 -0.24 13.39
C ARG A 216 -14.59 -1.06 12.11
N THR A 217 -15.56 -1.92 11.83
CA THR A 217 -15.57 -2.76 10.64
C THR A 217 -16.27 -2.05 9.50
N PHE A 218 -15.67 -2.07 8.32
CA PHE A 218 -16.27 -1.61 7.07
C PHE A 218 -16.75 -2.79 6.25
N VAL A 219 -17.95 -2.66 5.66
CA VAL A 219 -18.47 -3.61 4.68
C VAL A 219 -18.69 -2.85 3.37
N LEU A 220 -17.91 -3.17 2.35
CA LEU A 220 -18.07 -2.59 1.02
C LEU A 220 -19.18 -3.34 0.28
N LYS A 221 -20.19 -2.61 -0.21
CA LYS A 221 -21.36 -3.20 -0.87
C LYS A 221 -21.19 -3.31 -2.39
N ALA A 222 -20.48 -2.34 -2.98
CA ALA A 222 -20.19 -2.28 -4.40
C ALA A 222 -18.89 -1.49 -4.62
N VAL A 223 -18.29 -1.65 -5.79
CA VAL A 223 -17.12 -0.85 -6.18
C VAL A 223 -17.53 0.62 -6.26
N PRO A 224 -16.86 1.53 -5.52
CA PRO A 224 -17.17 2.95 -5.59
C PRO A 224 -16.92 3.51 -7.00
N PRO A 225 -17.77 4.45 -7.48
CA PRO A 225 -17.63 5.02 -8.82
C PRO A 225 -16.25 5.64 -9.08
N ALA A 226 -15.69 6.35 -8.11
CA ALA A 226 -14.37 6.97 -8.23
C ALA A 226 -13.23 5.94 -8.33
N ALA A 227 -13.42 4.73 -7.79
CA ALA A 227 -12.41 3.67 -7.80
C ALA A 227 -12.51 2.73 -9.01
N ARG A 228 -13.54 2.85 -9.84
CA ARG A 228 -13.84 1.88 -10.90
C ARG A 228 -12.68 1.63 -11.85
N LEU A 229 -11.94 2.68 -12.23
CA LEU A 229 -10.82 2.60 -13.17
C LEU A 229 -9.59 1.85 -12.64
N TRP A 230 -9.48 1.71 -11.32
CA TRP A 230 -8.36 1.04 -10.66
C TRP A 230 -8.74 -0.29 -10.03
N TRP A 231 -10.02 -0.62 -9.99
CA TRP A 231 -10.45 -1.82 -9.30
C TRP A 231 -9.93 -3.10 -9.96
N ASP A 232 -9.85 -3.11 -11.28
CA ASP A 232 -9.42 -4.25 -12.10
C ASP A 232 -7.94 -4.16 -12.54
N ALA A 233 -7.20 -3.13 -12.10
CA ALA A 233 -5.82 -2.84 -12.46
C ALA A 233 -4.77 -3.78 -11.81
#